data_98f51376e095eb148a99f2af816062bb
#
_entry.id   98f51376e095eb148a99f2af816062bb
#
_cell.length_a   1.000
_cell.length_b   1.000
_cell.length_c   1.000
_cell.angle_alpha   90.00
_cell.angle_beta   90.00
_cell.angle_gamma   90.00
#
_symmetry.space_group_name_H-M   'P 1'
#
loop_
_entity.id
_entity.type
_entity.pdbx_description
1 polymer ?
#
loop_
_entity_poly.entity_id
_entity_poly.type
_entity_poly.pdbx_seq_one_letter_code
_entity_poly.pdbx_strand_id
1 'polypeptide(L)'
;SKEDLLLGVIEEIDAELSTRTKSHPEYAGMGTTLTALFLNGSDAELLHVGDSRCYLIKKDKLEQLSHDHTVMQELLDQGRLSPDEVANHPQRSLLTQVLMGTESISPMLLVKEVKVGDKFLLCSDGLSSVLSEGEINKVIKNGGDLVVNLIDAVKAAGAPDNVTIILSEVVDFDTSSSLEKFGAARG
;
A
#
# COMPACT_ATOMS: atom_id res chain seq x y z
N SER A 1 22.93 -5.99 4.91
CA SER A 1 21.72 -6.75 5.35
C SER A 1 20.67 -6.72 4.26
N LYS A 2 19.60 -7.48 4.40
CA LYS A 2 18.43 -7.45 3.51
C LYS A 2 17.72 -6.09 3.57
N GLU A 3 17.68 -5.51 4.75
CA GLU A 3 17.18 -4.16 4.99
C GLU A 3 17.96 -3.13 4.18
N ASP A 4 19.30 -3.20 4.20
CA ASP A 4 20.15 -2.30 3.40
C ASP A 4 19.87 -2.43 1.89
N LEU A 5 19.56 -3.65 1.42
CA LEU A 5 19.19 -3.89 0.02
C LEU A 5 17.87 -3.19 -0.34
N LEU A 6 16.84 -3.34 0.51
CA LEU A 6 15.53 -2.72 0.29
C LEU A 6 15.60 -1.19 0.37
N LEU A 7 16.38 -0.66 1.30
CA LEU A 7 16.65 0.78 1.39
C LEU A 7 17.38 1.29 0.14
N GLY A 8 18.39 0.55 -0.34
CA GLY A 8 19.10 0.87 -1.59
C GLY A 8 18.16 0.93 -2.79
N VAL A 9 17.17 0.06 -2.89
CA VAL A 9 16.16 0.12 -3.96
C VAL A 9 15.35 1.42 -3.91
N ILE A 10 14.96 1.89 -2.72
CA ILE A 10 14.26 3.18 -2.56
C ILE A 10 15.14 4.33 -3.04
N GLU A 11 16.41 4.34 -2.64
CA GLU A 11 17.36 5.38 -3.05
C GLU A 11 17.55 5.40 -4.58
N GLU A 12 17.64 4.23 -5.22
CA GLU A 12 17.74 4.11 -6.68
C GLU A 12 16.50 4.64 -7.39
N ILE A 13 15.29 4.29 -6.90
CA ILE A 13 14.02 4.77 -7.47
C ILE A 13 13.94 6.29 -7.36
N ASP A 14 14.25 6.86 -6.19
CA ASP A 14 14.18 8.30 -5.97
C ASP A 14 15.20 9.06 -6.81
N ALA A 15 16.42 8.53 -6.94
CA ALA A 15 17.47 9.09 -7.81
C ALA A 15 17.07 9.07 -9.30
N GLU A 16 16.40 8.00 -9.77
CA GLU A 16 15.90 7.91 -11.15
C GLU A 16 14.79 8.93 -11.38
N LEU A 17 13.85 9.09 -10.45
CA LEU A 17 12.81 10.12 -10.51
C LEU A 17 13.42 11.52 -10.55
N SER A 18 14.44 11.79 -9.71
CA SER A 18 15.17 13.06 -9.74
C SER A 18 15.82 13.32 -11.10
N THR A 19 16.42 12.30 -11.69
CA THR A 19 17.09 12.41 -13.01
C THR A 19 16.07 12.73 -14.10
N ARG A 20 14.91 12.06 -14.08
CA ARG A 20 13.83 12.27 -15.06
C ARG A 20 13.21 13.65 -14.94
N THR A 21 12.90 14.10 -13.74
CA THR A 21 12.30 15.42 -13.52
C THR A 21 13.25 16.56 -13.89
N LYS A 22 14.58 16.37 -13.74
CA LYS A 22 15.58 17.35 -14.17
C LYS A 22 15.74 17.40 -15.69
N SER A 23 15.66 16.25 -16.37
CA SER A 23 15.80 16.18 -17.83
C SER A 23 14.52 16.51 -18.60
N HIS A 24 13.36 16.45 -17.94
CA HIS A 24 12.02 16.65 -18.48
C HIS A 24 11.24 17.64 -17.61
N PRO A 25 11.33 18.96 -17.88
CA PRO A 25 10.64 19.98 -17.07
C PRO A 25 9.11 19.79 -17.00
N GLU A 26 8.51 19.13 -17.98
CA GLU A 26 7.08 18.77 -18.00
C GLU A 26 6.69 17.77 -16.91
N TYR A 27 7.67 17.07 -16.29
CA TYR A 27 7.46 16.14 -15.18
C TYR A 27 7.70 16.81 -13.82
N ALA A 28 7.85 18.13 -13.77
CA ALA A 28 8.04 18.85 -12.52
C ALA A 28 6.90 18.55 -11.53
N GLY A 29 7.24 18.13 -10.32
CA GLY A 29 6.27 17.73 -9.30
C GLY A 29 5.72 16.29 -9.44
N MET A 30 6.25 15.50 -10.38
CA MET A 30 5.93 14.08 -10.47
C MET A 30 6.42 13.35 -9.21
N GLY A 31 5.57 12.53 -8.64
CA GLY A 31 5.89 11.69 -7.51
C GLY A 31 5.02 10.45 -7.46
N THR A 32 5.39 9.50 -6.61
CA THR A 32 4.62 8.26 -6.40
C THR A 32 4.76 7.75 -4.99
N THR A 33 3.74 7.04 -4.52
CA THR A 33 3.82 6.17 -3.35
C THR A 33 4.40 4.82 -3.75
N LEU A 34 4.89 4.05 -2.79
CA LEU A 34 5.31 2.67 -2.97
C LEU A 34 4.84 1.82 -1.81
N THR A 35 4.12 0.74 -2.11
CA THR A 35 3.78 -0.31 -1.14
C THR A 35 4.11 -1.64 -1.76
N ALA A 36 5.21 -2.26 -1.32
CA ALA A 36 5.71 -3.51 -1.87
C ALA A 36 5.75 -4.60 -0.79
N LEU A 37 5.28 -5.78 -1.15
CA LEU A 37 5.25 -6.96 -0.30
C LEU A 37 6.12 -8.07 -0.90
N PHE A 38 7.07 -8.55 -0.11
CA PHE A 38 7.96 -9.65 -0.48
C PHE A 38 7.64 -10.85 0.41
N LEU A 39 7.33 -12.00 -0.20
CA LEU A 39 7.11 -13.24 0.52
C LEU A 39 8.38 -14.10 0.45
N ASN A 40 8.90 -14.51 1.60
CA ASN A 40 10.12 -15.29 1.72
C ASN A 40 9.98 -16.38 2.79
N GLY A 41 9.66 -17.57 2.38
CA GLY A 41 9.36 -18.67 3.31
C GLY A 41 8.15 -18.35 4.17
N SER A 42 8.35 -18.27 5.48
CA SER A 42 7.31 -17.97 6.48
C SER A 42 7.14 -16.47 6.77
N ASP A 43 7.92 -15.61 6.10
CA ASP A 43 7.93 -14.19 6.38
C ASP A 43 7.37 -13.38 5.20
N ALA A 44 6.59 -12.36 5.53
CA ALA A 44 6.20 -11.28 4.63
C ALA A 44 6.95 -10.02 5.03
N GLU A 45 7.64 -9.40 4.08
CA GLU A 45 8.40 -8.18 4.26
C GLU A 45 7.69 -7.06 3.51
N LEU A 46 7.27 -6.04 4.23
CA LEU A 46 6.60 -4.86 3.70
C LEU A 46 7.58 -3.71 3.63
N LEU A 47 7.72 -3.11 2.45
CA LEU A 47 8.40 -1.85 2.21
C LEU A 47 7.35 -0.82 1.80
N HIS A 48 7.30 0.32 2.49
CA HIS A 48 6.21 1.26 2.30
C HIS A 48 6.68 2.73 2.36
N VAL A 49 6.18 3.53 1.41
CA VAL A 49 6.27 5.00 1.35
C VAL A 49 4.95 5.55 0.83
N GLY A 50 4.32 6.46 1.56
CA GLY A 50 3.08 7.14 1.17
C GLY A 50 1.85 6.71 1.96
N ASP A 51 0.69 6.69 1.32
CA ASP A 51 -0.64 6.40 1.90
C ASP A 51 -1.41 5.27 1.18
N SER A 52 -0.77 4.62 0.21
CA SER A 52 -1.27 3.35 -0.30
C SER A 52 -1.10 2.29 0.76
N ARG A 53 -2.12 1.46 1.01
CA ARG A 53 -2.12 0.60 2.20
C ARG A 53 -1.89 -0.86 1.89
N CYS A 54 -1.31 -1.56 2.87
CA CYS A 54 -1.23 -3.01 2.94
C CYS A 54 -1.96 -3.48 4.19
N TYR A 55 -2.90 -4.39 4.01
CA TYR A 55 -3.61 -5.07 5.09
C TYR A 55 -3.32 -6.56 5.09
N LEU A 56 -3.31 -7.14 6.28
CA LEU A 56 -3.32 -8.58 6.50
C LEU A 56 -4.73 -9.03 6.89
N ILE A 57 -5.23 -10.04 6.20
CA ILE A 57 -6.52 -10.66 6.50
C ILE A 57 -6.26 -12.04 7.10
N LYS A 58 -6.58 -12.20 8.38
CA LYS A 58 -6.50 -13.47 9.11
C LYS A 58 -7.87 -13.83 9.68
N LYS A 59 -8.41 -14.99 9.29
CA LYS A 59 -9.72 -15.47 9.83
C LYS A 59 -10.77 -14.35 9.79
N ASP A 60 -10.93 -13.71 8.65
CA ASP A 60 -11.87 -12.62 8.38
C ASP A 60 -11.69 -11.36 9.25
N LYS A 61 -10.49 -11.18 9.81
CA LYS A 61 -10.08 -9.95 10.49
C LYS A 61 -9.07 -9.20 9.64
N LEU A 62 -9.32 -7.92 9.47
CA LEU A 62 -8.45 -6.97 8.78
C LEU A 62 -7.49 -6.33 9.80
N GLU A 63 -6.21 -6.33 9.50
CA GLU A 63 -5.16 -5.65 10.25
C GLU A 63 -4.36 -4.79 9.28
N GLN A 64 -4.35 -3.46 9.43
CA GLN A 64 -3.49 -2.60 8.63
C GLN A 64 -2.03 -2.83 9.04
N LEU A 65 -1.18 -3.15 8.08
CA LEU A 65 0.26 -3.35 8.31
C LEU A 65 1.07 -2.10 7.95
N SER A 66 0.69 -1.38 6.91
CA SER A 66 1.31 -0.11 6.54
C SER A 66 0.92 0.99 7.52
N HIS A 67 1.79 1.99 7.69
CA HIS A 67 1.51 3.18 8.46
C HIS A 67 1.55 4.38 7.52
N ASP A 68 0.45 5.09 7.38
CA ASP A 68 0.31 6.13 6.37
C ASP A 68 1.28 7.29 6.63
N HIS A 69 2.04 7.68 5.63
CA HIS A 69 2.87 8.87 5.68
C HIS A 69 2.06 10.11 5.29
N THR A 70 1.15 10.50 6.19
CA THR A 70 0.30 11.68 6.03
C THR A 70 0.37 12.58 7.26
N VAL A 71 0.14 13.88 7.06
CA VAL A 71 0.06 14.83 8.17
C VAL A 71 -0.99 14.41 9.20
N MET A 72 -2.10 13.83 8.74
CA MET A 72 -3.17 13.39 9.63
C MET A 72 -2.73 12.22 10.50
N GLN A 73 -2.01 11.26 9.94
CA GLN A 73 -1.48 10.14 10.71
C GLN A 73 -0.48 10.59 11.75
N GLU A 74 0.41 11.52 11.42
CA GLU A 74 1.36 12.08 12.39
C GLU A 74 0.64 12.80 13.54
N LEU A 75 -0.45 13.51 13.25
CA LEU A 75 -1.25 14.18 14.28
C LEU A 75 -2.03 13.20 15.16
N LEU A 76 -2.50 12.07 14.59
CA LEU A 76 -3.10 10.96 15.34
C LEU A 76 -2.08 10.32 16.28
N ASP A 77 -0.88 10.02 15.79
CA ASP A 77 0.19 9.41 16.58
C ASP A 77 0.64 10.28 17.76
N GLN A 78 0.60 11.60 17.56
CA GLN A 78 0.88 12.59 18.61
C GLN A 78 -0.29 12.79 19.58
N GLY A 79 -1.44 12.15 19.35
CA GLY A 79 -2.66 12.33 20.12
C GLY A 79 -3.28 13.75 20.01
N ARG A 80 -2.94 14.47 18.92
CA ARG A 80 -3.41 15.83 18.64
C ARG A 80 -4.72 15.86 17.87
N LEU A 81 -5.08 14.75 17.23
CA LEU A 81 -6.37 14.53 16.58
C LEU A 81 -6.93 13.17 16.99
N SER A 82 -8.23 13.06 16.98
CA SER A 82 -8.96 11.80 17.06
C SER A 82 -9.27 11.25 15.66
N PRO A 83 -9.55 9.94 15.51
CA PRO A 83 -9.93 9.35 14.22
C PRO A 83 -11.15 10.02 13.57
N ASP A 84 -12.11 10.47 14.37
CA ASP A 84 -13.32 11.13 13.86
C ASP A 84 -13.03 12.52 13.25
N GLU A 85 -12.03 13.22 13.77
CA GLU A 85 -11.61 14.52 13.25
C GLU A 85 -10.86 14.40 11.93
N VAL A 86 -10.10 13.31 11.73
CA VAL A 86 -9.35 13.05 10.50
C VAL A 86 -10.27 12.82 9.31
N ALA A 87 -11.37 12.08 9.49
CA ALA A 87 -12.28 11.69 8.41
C ALA A 87 -12.82 12.88 7.60
N ASN A 88 -12.98 14.04 8.24
CA ASN A 88 -13.53 15.26 7.63
C ASN A 88 -12.49 16.37 7.46
N HIS A 89 -11.21 16.11 7.69
CA HIS A 89 -10.19 17.15 7.64
C HIS A 89 -9.85 17.54 6.19
N PRO A 90 -9.75 18.84 5.84
CA PRO A 90 -9.46 19.29 4.48
C PRO A 90 -8.09 18.81 3.94
N GLN A 91 -7.13 18.55 4.81
CA GLN A 91 -5.77 18.11 4.48
C GLN A 91 -5.57 16.61 4.66
N ARG A 92 -6.64 15.80 4.66
CA ARG A 92 -6.55 14.36 4.94
C ARG A 92 -5.64 13.57 4.01
N SER A 93 -5.42 14.06 2.78
CA SER A 93 -4.57 13.44 1.76
C SER A 93 -3.20 14.12 1.61
N LEU A 94 -2.79 14.98 2.57
CA LEU A 94 -1.49 15.63 2.50
C LEU A 94 -0.40 14.66 2.95
N LEU A 95 0.41 14.22 1.99
CA LEU A 95 1.52 13.30 2.22
C LEU A 95 2.69 14.01 2.93
N THR A 96 3.32 13.30 3.86
CA THR A 96 4.58 13.69 4.50
C THR A 96 5.79 12.97 3.90
N GLN A 97 5.55 11.87 3.16
CA GLN A 97 6.59 11.14 2.44
C GLN A 97 6.07 10.65 1.08
N VAL A 98 6.83 10.92 0.05
CA VAL A 98 6.55 10.55 -1.34
C VAL A 98 7.86 10.43 -2.12
N LEU A 99 7.95 9.47 -3.02
CA LEU A 99 9.09 9.33 -3.93
C LEU A 99 8.96 10.36 -5.04
N MET A 100 9.82 11.38 -5.06
CA MET A 100 9.81 12.44 -6.07
C MET A 100 11.20 12.99 -6.43
N GLY A 101 12.24 12.40 -5.86
CA GLY A 101 13.63 12.76 -6.17
C GLY A 101 14.11 14.08 -5.58
N THR A 102 13.46 14.59 -4.55
CA THR A 102 13.76 15.92 -4.00
C THR A 102 14.06 15.92 -2.51
N GLU A 103 13.65 14.92 -1.76
CA GLU A 103 13.72 14.91 -0.29
C GLU A 103 14.33 13.61 0.25
N SER A 104 14.83 13.68 1.48
CA SER A 104 15.24 12.48 2.21
C SER A 104 13.99 11.66 2.59
N ILE A 105 13.97 10.40 2.19
CA ILE A 105 12.88 9.48 2.42
C ILE A 105 13.23 8.55 3.57
N SER A 106 12.28 8.35 4.48
CA SER A 106 12.37 7.39 5.58
C SER A 106 11.30 6.31 5.39
N PRO A 107 11.56 5.28 4.58
CA PRO A 107 10.58 4.25 4.31
C PRO A 107 10.28 3.41 5.54
N MET A 108 9.06 2.93 5.64
CA MET A 108 8.68 1.93 6.63
C MET A 108 9.09 0.54 6.13
N LEU A 109 9.77 -0.21 7.00
CA LEU A 109 10.08 -1.63 6.82
C LEU A 109 9.41 -2.43 7.94
N LEU A 110 8.67 -3.48 7.58
CA LEU A 110 8.02 -4.38 8.53
C LEU A 110 8.24 -5.83 8.09
N VAL A 111 8.60 -6.69 9.04
CA VAL A 111 8.63 -8.14 8.83
C VAL A 111 7.52 -8.77 9.67
N LYS A 112 6.70 -9.61 9.03
CA LYS A 112 5.56 -10.29 9.66
C LYS A 112 5.60 -11.77 9.36
N GLU A 113 5.55 -12.62 10.39
CA GLU A 113 5.35 -14.05 10.22
C GLU A 113 3.96 -14.34 9.65
N VAL A 114 3.90 -15.20 8.63
CA VAL A 114 2.67 -15.56 7.92
C VAL A 114 2.50 -17.06 7.83
N LYS A 115 1.26 -17.49 7.60
CA LYS A 115 0.88 -18.90 7.48
C LYS A 115 0.04 -19.10 6.22
N VAL A 116 0.03 -20.32 5.73
CA VAL A 116 -0.87 -20.74 4.65
C VAL A 116 -2.31 -20.36 4.99
N GLY A 117 -2.99 -19.72 4.04
CA GLY A 117 -4.34 -19.16 4.17
C GLY A 117 -4.41 -17.72 4.65
N ASP A 118 -3.29 -17.11 5.10
CA ASP A 118 -3.25 -15.67 5.33
C ASP A 118 -3.36 -14.94 3.99
N LYS A 119 -4.09 -13.81 3.96
CA LYS A 119 -4.25 -13.00 2.74
C LYS A 119 -3.74 -11.59 2.96
N PHE A 120 -3.20 -11.02 1.91
CA PHE A 120 -2.79 -9.61 1.88
C PHE A 120 -3.64 -8.84 0.90
N LEU A 121 -4.11 -7.68 1.33
CA LEU A 121 -4.82 -6.72 0.50
C LEU A 121 -3.96 -5.47 0.39
N LEU A 122 -3.43 -5.18 -0.81
CA LEU A 122 -2.77 -3.93 -1.12
C LEU A 122 -3.73 -3.07 -1.91
N CYS A 123 -3.79 -1.78 -1.59
CA CYS A 123 -4.69 -0.85 -2.27
C CYS A 123 -4.12 0.56 -2.36
N SER A 124 -4.55 1.30 -3.38
CA SER A 124 -4.39 2.74 -3.43
C SER A 124 -5.35 3.43 -2.46
N ASP A 125 -5.13 4.72 -2.22
CA ASP A 125 -6.00 5.59 -1.42
C ASP A 125 -7.43 5.67 -1.97
N GLY A 126 -7.64 5.41 -3.26
CA GLY A 126 -8.98 5.30 -3.87
C GLY A 126 -9.89 4.24 -3.21
N LEU A 127 -9.33 3.27 -2.49
CA LEU A 127 -10.12 2.37 -1.62
C LEU A 127 -10.26 2.94 -0.21
N SER A 128 -9.13 3.24 0.45
CA SER A 128 -9.06 3.53 1.88
C SER A 128 -9.58 4.92 2.26
N SER A 129 -9.62 5.86 1.31
CA SER A 129 -10.26 7.18 1.49
C SER A 129 -11.79 7.15 1.34
N VAL A 130 -12.32 6.08 0.73
CA VAL A 130 -13.74 5.91 0.43
C VAL A 130 -14.42 4.95 1.40
N LEU A 131 -13.78 3.81 1.69
CA LEU A 131 -14.30 2.79 2.59
C LEU A 131 -13.48 2.76 3.89
N SER A 132 -14.18 2.86 5.00
CA SER A 132 -13.60 2.63 6.32
C SER A 132 -13.18 1.15 6.48
N GLU A 133 -12.26 0.88 7.41
CA GLU A 133 -11.86 -0.51 7.73
C GLU A 133 -13.06 -1.38 8.14
N GLY A 134 -14.04 -0.78 8.83
CA GLY A 134 -15.27 -1.46 9.20
C GLY A 134 -16.11 -1.89 7.98
N GLU A 135 -16.15 -1.07 6.92
CA GLU A 135 -16.83 -1.39 5.67
C GLU A 135 -16.07 -2.44 4.87
N ILE A 136 -14.74 -2.30 4.76
CA ILE A 136 -13.88 -3.32 4.15
C ILE A 136 -14.07 -4.66 4.86
N ASN A 137 -14.06 -4.68 6.19
CA ASN A 137 -14.30 -5.89 7.00
C ASN A 137 -15.69 -6.51 6.76
N LYS A 138 -16.71 -5.69 6.53
CA LYS A 138 -18.04 -6.21 6.16
C LYS A 138 -18.02 -6.92 4.81
N VAL A 139 -17.33 -6.33 3.81
CA VAL A 139 -17.17 -6.95 2.49
C VAL A 139 -16.42 -8.29 2.60
N ILE A 140 -15.34 -8.34 3.39
CA ILE A 140 -14.58 -9.59 3.64
C ILE A 140 -15.50 -10.68 4.20
N LYS A 141 -16.31 -10.36 5.22
CA LYS A 141 -17.22 -11.31 5.87
C LYS A 141 -18.35 -11.80 4.98
N ASN A 142 -18.77 -11.01 4.01
CA ASN A 142 -19.84 -11.40 3.08
C ASN A 142 -19.37 -12.49 2.09
N GLY A 143 -18.05 -12.68 1.94
CA GLY A 143 -17.48 -13.68 1.03
C GLY A 143 -17.64 -13.32 -0.45
N GLY A 144 -17.42 -14.31 -1.31
CA GLY A 144 -17.44 -14.12 -2.76
C GLY A 144 -16.11 -13.58 -3.29
N ASP A 145 -16.12 -12.96 -4.47
CA ASP A 145 -14.94 -12.31 -5.05
C ASP A 145 -14.67 -10.99 -4.34
N LEU A 146 -13.68 -11.00 -3.44
CA LEU A 146 -13.39 -9.85 -2.58
C LEU A 146 -12.97 -8.62 -3.40
N VAL A 147 -12.19 -8.78 -4.46
CA VAL A 147 -11.72 -7.64 -5.28
C VAL A 147 -12.90 -6.99 -6.00
N VAL A 148 -13.74 -7.80 -6.64
CA VAL A 148 -14.95 -7.30 -7.33
C VAL A 148 -15.88 -6.60 -6.33
N ASN A 149 -16.15 -7.22 -5.19
CA ASN A 149 -17.04 -6.66 -4.18
C ASN A 149 -16.52 -5.32 -3.60
N LEU A 150 -15.21 -5.19 -3.39
CA LEU A 150 -14.60 -3.94 -2.93
C LEU A 150 -14.70 -2.84 -4.00
N ILE A 151 -14.42 -3.16 -5.26
CA ILE A 151 -14.56 -2.21 -6.38
C ILE A 151 -16.01 -1.75 -6.50
N ASP A 152 -16.98 -2.67 -6.39
CA ASP A 152 -18.41 -2.31 -6.48
C ASP A 152 -18.85 -1.45 -5.29
N ALA A 153 -18.33 -1.70 -4.08
CA ALA A 153 -18.58 -0.86 -2.92
C ALA A 153 -18.02 0.57 -3.12
N VAL A 154 -16.79 0.71 -3.65
CA VAL A 154 -16.21 2.02 -3.98
C VAL A 154 -17.05 2.75 -5.04
N LYS A 155 -17.49 2.04 -6.09
CA LYS A 155 -18.38 2.61 -7.12
C LYS A 155 -19.71 3.08 -6.54
N ALA A 156 -20.30 2.29 -5.65
CA ALA A 156 -21.55 2.66 -4.97
C ALA A 156 -21.39 3.90 -4.08
N ALA A 157 -20.19 4.13 -3.53
CA ALA A 157 -19.85 5.32 -2.77
C ALA A 157 -19.42 6.53 -3.62
N GLY A 158 -19.50 6.41 -4.96
CA GLY A 158 -19.27 7.53 -5.91
C GLY A 158 -17.91 7.53 -6.59
N ALA A 159 -16.97 6.63 -6.23
CA ALA A 159 -15.66 6.46 -6.85
C ALA A 159 -14.98 7.82 -7.22
N PRO A 160 -14.62 8.66 -6.24
CA PRO A 160 -14.09 10.00 -6.51
C PRO A 160 -12.67 9.98 -7.11
N ASP A 161 -11.98 8.84 -7.05
CA ASP A 161 -10.63 8.65 -7.54
C ASP A 161 -10.44 7.27 -8.20
N ASN A 162 -9.30 7.08 -8.84
CA ASN A 162 -8.86 5.78 -9.34
C ASN A 162 -8.64 4.81 -8.18
N VAL A 163 -9.09 3.57 -8.33
CA VAL A 163 -8.89 2.53 -7.33
C VAL A 163 -8.11 1.36 -7.91
N THR A 164 -7.05 0.98 -7.22
CA THR A 164 -6.26 -0.21 -7.52
C THR A 164 -6.26 -1.13 -6.31
N ILE A 165 -6.49 -2.43 -6.54
CA ILE A 165 -6.53 -3.45 -5.50
C ILE A 165 -5.74 -4.67 -5.97
N ILE A 166 -4.87 -5.18 -5.10
CA ILE A 166 -4.20 -6.47 -5.25
C ILE A 166 -4.56 -7.33 -4.04
N LEU A 167 -5.11 -8.51 -4.30
CA LEU A 167 -5.33 -9.52 -3.28
C LEU A 167 -4.39 -10.70 -3.55
N SER A 168 -3.60 -11.08 -2.54
CA SER A 168 -2.77 -12.26 -2.57
C SER A 168 -3.07 -13.17 -1.39
N GLU A 169 -2.88 -14.47 -1.56
CA GLU A 169 -3.06 -15.48 -0.53
C GLU A 169 -1.78 -16.30 -0.38
N VAL A 170 -1.37 -16.54 0.85
CA VAL A 170 -0.27 -17.44 1.16
C VAL A 170 -0.73 -18.87 0.96
N VAL A 171 -0.17 -19.52 -0.04
CA VAL A 171 -0.43 -20.93 -0.37
C VAL A 171 0.77 -21.79 -0.02
N ASP A 172 0.56 -23.09 0.10
CA ASP A 172 1.68 -24.01 0.26
C ASP A 172 2.53 -24.01 -1.01
N PHE A 173 3.84 -23.83 -0.86
CA PHE A 173 4.73 -23.67 -2.00
C PHE A 173 4.98 -25.01 -2.65
N ASP A 174 4.36 -25.26 -3.80
CA ASP A 174 4.71 -26.35 -4.70
C ASP A 174 5.84 -25.92 -5.63
N THR A 175 7.03 -26.49 -5.45
CA THR A 175 8.22 -26.22 -6.26
C THR A 175 8.05 -26.61 -7.74
N SER A 176 6.93 -27.25 -8.10
CA SER A 176 6.60 -27.61 -9.49
C SER A 176 5.94 -26.46 -10.28
N SER A 177 5.52 -25.39 -9.64
CA SER A 177 4.89 -24.26 -10.33
C SER A 177 5.92 -23.44 -11.10
N SER A 178 5.72 -23.29 -12.41
CA SER A 178 6.53 -22.41 -13.26
C SER A 178 6.29 -20.94 -12.89
N LEU A 179 7.37 -20.18 -12.87
CA LEU A 179 7.32 -18.72 -12.64
C LEU A 179 6.60 -18.06 -13.82
N GLU A 180 5.41 -17.54 -13.60
CA GLU A 180 4.68 -16.78 -14.61
C GLU A 180 5.04 -15.29 -14.52
N LYS A 181 5.40 -14.70 -15.66
CA LYS A 181 5.67 -13.26 -15.77
C LYS A 181 4.45 -12.56 -16.39
N PHE A 182 4.02 -11.46 -15.80
CA PHE A 182 2.90 -10.66 -16.25
C PHE A 182 3.30 -9.22 -16.61
N GLY A 183 2.51 -8.59 -17.44
CA GLY A 183 2.71 -7.18 -17.80
C GLY A 183 4.06 -6.93 -18.50
N ALA A 184 4.74 -5.86 -18.13
CA ALA A 184 6.03 -5.45 -18.69
C ALA A 184 7.16 -6.46 -18.43
N ALA A 185 7.00 -7.36 -17.47
CA ALA A 185 7.97 -8.44 -17.21
C ALA A 185 7.97 -9.56 -18.24
N ARG A 186 7.08 -9.53 -19.23
CA ARG A 186 7.02 -10.47 -20.36
C ARG A 186 8.02 -10.18 -21.49
N GLY A 187 8.71 -9.03 -21.41
CA GLY A 187 9.73 -8.60 -22.39
C GLY A 187 11.01 -9.40 -22.33
#